data_fb9a7c6a6a1d273d97e32d3d9a8f8be3
#
_entry.id   fb9a7c6a6a1d273d97e32d3d9a8f8be3
#
_cell.length_a   1.000
_cell.length_b   1.000
_cell.length_c   1.000
_cell.angle_alpha   90.00
_cell.angle_beta   90.00
_cell.angle_gamma   90.00
#
_symmetry.space_group_name_H-M   'P 1'
#
loop_
_entity.id
_entity.type
_entity.pdbx_description
1 polymer ?
#
loop_
_entity_poly.entity_id
_entity_poly.type
_entity_poly.pdbx_seq_one_letter_code
_entity_poly.pdbx_strand_id
1 'polypeptide(L)'
;MSGSYERVMADRKQLVEQIIENMKAGYVMPKEAWNRGLFKIQNPVSGARYRGSNQIRLCFAAVAKGYTDNRWCTYKQAQEQGWQVKKGAKGVTCEKYIFDKWIKEENPETGEITRKKIELERPMVNTFTVFNAEQIEGIPEQPALEPLQEDEITEMVDRFRESSVCPIKETNEGRAYYSPVRDEIHLPLRDAFLDSQSLLATQLHEMVHSTGHSSRLNRPILNQFGTEKYALEELRAELGAYFLQADLGLSFDTQHFNSHTMYLESWIGALQNDTNELFRAIADAQKASDYLISRYELALKQTEEQILSKQEAAAVRMAVKHELKEAGTGIDHLEKWISKDMKRQEALQLPEKQYEPLRDVYQASLQEARSLQQDAAELLVEAQIQTVSLTR
;
A
#
# COMPACT_ATOMS: atom_id res chain seq x y z
N MET A 1 -29.02 26.76 3.67
CA MET A 1 -28.14 25.79 2.99
C MET A 1 -27.08 26.44 2.08
N SER A 2 -27.24 27.73 1.68
CA SER A 2 -26.27 28.43 0.79
C SER A 2 -24.90 28.66 1.42
N GLY A 3 -24.83 29.11 2.67
CA GLY A 3 -23.56 29.54 3.28
C GLY A 3 -22.52 28.44 3.54
N SER A 4 -22.92 27.18 3.68
CA SER A 4 -21.97 26.06 3.83
C SER A 4 -21.33 25.66 2.50
N TYR A 5 -22.09 25.62 1.44
CA TYR A 5 -21.61 25.31 0.10
C TYR A 5 -20.67 26.41 -0.43
N GLU A 6 -21.05 27.66 -0.27
CA GLU A 6 -20.23 28.81 -0.67
C GLU A 6 -18.85 28.81 0.03
N ARG A 7 -18.84 28.46 1.32
CA ARG A 7 -17.60 28.33 2.10
C ARG A 7 -16.71 27.20 1.57
N VAL A 8 -17.28 26.02 1.30
CA VAL A 8 -16.54 24.90 0.70
C VAL A 8 -15.93 25.30 -0.64
N MET A 9 -16.71 25.99 -1.49
CA MET A 9 -16.22 26.43 -2.80
C MET A 9 -15.13 27.50 -2.70
N ALA A 10 -15.22 28.41 -1.74
CA ALA A 10 -14.17 29.39 -1.46
C ALA A 10 -12.87 28.73 -0.98
N ASP A 11 -12.97 27.77 -0.05
CA ASP A 11 -11.82 27.00 0.45
C ASP A 11 -11.16 26.18 -0.66
N ARG A 12 -11.96 25.60 -1.56
CA ARG A 12 -11.45 24.87 -2.74
C ARG A 12 -10.70 25.78 -3.70
N LYS A 13 -11.29 26.93 -4.01
CA LYS A 13 -10.65 27.93 -4.87
C LYS A 13 -9.32 28.37 -4.31
N GLN A 14 -9.25 28.64 -3.01
CA GLN A 14 -8.00 29.00 -2.34
C GLN A 14 -6.93 27.91 -2.46
N LEU A 15 -7.29 26.64 -2.30
CA LEU A 15 -6.36 25.52 -2.47
C LEU A 15 -5.84 25.45 -3.91
N VAL A 16 -6.70 25.61 -4.92
CA VAL A 16 -6.30 25.63 -6.33
C VAL A 16 -5.34 26.78 -6.60
N GLU A 17 -5.62 27.98 -6.09
CA GLU A 17 -4.73 29.15 -6.23
C GLU A 17 -3.35 28.89 -5.60
N GLN A 18 -3.29 28.27 -4.42
CA GLN A 18 -2.03 27.89 -3.79
C GLN A 18 -1.23 26.88 -4.60
N ILE A 19 -1.89 25.89 -5.19
CA ILE A 19 -1.25 24.89 -6.05
C ILE A 19 -0.75 25.54 -7.35
N ILE A 20 -1.53 26.43 -7.97
CA ILE A 20 -1.11 27.18 -9.16
C ILE A 20 0.13 28.03 -8.87
N GLU A 21 0.16 28.73 -7.74
CA GLU A 21 1.35 29.53 -7.36
C GLU A 21 2.58 28.63 -7.13
N ASN A 22 2.38 27.46 -6.53
CA ASN A 22 3.46 26.49 -6.37
C ASN A 22 3.94 25.92 -7.72
N MET A 23 3.01 25.64 -8.65
CA MET A 23 3.34 25.23 -10.02
C MET A 23 4.12 26.29 -10.79
N LYS A 24 3.82 27.57 -10.62
CA LYS A 24 4.61 28.68 -11.20
C LYS A 24 6.04 28.71 -10.63
N ALA A 25 6.24 28.24 -9.41
CA ALA A 25 7.56 28.06 -8.82
C ALA A 25 8.27 26.77 -9.25
N GLY A 26 7.64 25.96 -10.10
CA GLY A 26 8.20 24.73 -10.66
C GLY A 26 7.79 23.43 -9.94
N TYR A 27 6.83 23.46 -9.02
CA TYR A 27 6.49 22.29 -8.21
C TYR A 27 4.96 22.12 -8.10
N VAL A 28 4.45 20.88 -8.15
CA VAL A 28 3.04 20.57 -7.83
C VAL A 28 2.80 20.63 -6.33
N MET A 29 3.72 20.08 -5.55
CA MET A 29 3.68 20.05 -4.09
C MET A 29 4.79 20.91 -3.49
N PRO A 30 4.62 21.49 -2.29
CA PRO A 30 5.64 22.33 -1.68
C PRO A 30 6.93 21.54 -1.39
N LYS A 31 8.07 22.02 -1.90
CA LYS A 31 9.39 21.39 -1.74
C LYS A 31 9.77 21.24 -0.25
N GLU A 32 9.42 22.20 0.58
CA GLU A 32 9.74 22.18 2.02
C GLU A 32 9.05 21.06 2.77
N ALA A 33 7.89 20.60 2.27
CA ALA A 33 7.18 19.49 2.86
C ALA A 33 8.00 18.20 2.79
N TRP A 34 8.70 17.96 1.70
CA TRP A 34 9.48 16.76 1.44
C TRP A 34 10.64 16.55 2.42
N ASN A 35 11.29 17.64 2.78
CA ASN A 35 12.42 17.59 3.74
C ASN A 35 11.98 17.39 5.18
N ARG A 36 10.67 17.49 5.49
CA ARG A 36 10.14 17.48 6.87
C ARG A 36 9.29 16.27 7.22
N GLY A 37 9.15 15.30 6.33
CA GLY A 37 8.29 14.13 6.55
C GLY A 37 6.80 14.48 6.69
N LEU A 38 6.38 15.66 6.16
CA LEU A 38 5.02 16.18 6.29
C LEU A 38 3.97 15.47 5.42
N PHE A 39 4.36 14.44 4.69
CA PHE A 39 3.47 13.76 3.75
C PHE A 39 2.56 12.74 4.40
N LYS A 40 3.05 12.03 5.39
CA LYS A 40 2.27 11.02 6.10
C LYS A 40 1.37 11.67 7.16
N ILE A 41 0.46 12.54 6.69
CA ILE A 41 -0.44 13.30 7.56
C ILE A 41 -1.44 12.36 8.23
N GLN A 42 -1.46 12.37 9.56
CA GLN A 42 -2.24 11.43 10.34
C GLN A 42 -2.96 12.09 11.53
N ASN A 43 -4.00 11.42 12.00
CA ASN A 43 -4.70 11.79 13.21
C ASN A 43 -4.05 11.07 14.41
N PRO A 44 -3.52 11.78 15.41
CA PRO A 44 -2.81 11.18 16.55
C PRO A 44 -3.69 10.38 17.49
N VAL A 45 -5.02 10.56 17.43
CA VAL A 45 -5.98 9.88 18.31
C VAL A 45 -6.45 8.56 17.68
N SER A 46 -6.78 8.57 16.39
CA SER A 46 -7.30 7.39 15.69
C SER A 46 -6.26 6.63 14.89
N GLY A 47 -5.06 7.19 14.67
CA GLY A 47 -4.07 6.66 13.74
C GLY A 47 -4.47 6.79 12.25
N ALA A 48 -5.68 7.27 11.96
CA ALA A 48 -6.17 7.37 10.60
C ALA A 48 -5.40 8.44 9.82
N ARG A 49 -5.07 8.12 8.56
CA ARG A 49 -4.43 9.07 7.64
C ARG A 49 -5.45 10.01 7.02
N TYR A 50 -5.05 11.26 6.84
CA TYR A 50 -5.77 12.18 5.97
C TYR A 50 -5.40 11.87 4.53
N ARG A 51 -6.40 11.84 3.65
CA ARG A 51 -6.26 11.37 2.27
C ARG A 51 -6.81 12.38 1.27
N GLY A 52 -6.36 12.27 0.03
CA GLY A 52 -6.84 13.09 -1.09
C GLY A 52 -6.67 14.58 -0.85
N SER A 53 -7.71 15.36 -1.11
CA SER A 53 -7.66 16.84 -0.97
C SER A 53 -7.36 17.31 0.46
N ASN A 54 -7.74 16.54 1.48
CA ASN A 54 -7.40 16.89 2.86
C ASN A 54 -5.90 16.73 3.13
N GLN A 55 -5.26 15.67 2.63
CA GLN A 55 -3.83 15.47 2.75
C GLN A 55 -3.06 16.62 2.10
N ILE A 56 -3.40 16.97 0.86
CA ILE A 56 -2.77 18.08 0.13
C ILE A 56 -2.98 19.40 0.89
N ARG A 57 -4.21 19.70 1.32
CA ARG A 57 -4.56 20.90 2.06
C ARG A 57 -3.76 21.06 3.35
N LEU A 58 -3.66 20.00 4.13
CA LEU A 58 -2.93 20.00 5.39
C LEU A 58 -1.41 20.09 5.18
N CYS A 59 -0.88 19.50 4.10
CA CYS A 59 0.50 19.66 3.68
C CYS A 59 0.84 21.13 3.36
N PHE A 60 0.05 21.78 2.50
CA PHE A 60 0.22 23.21 2.20
C PHE A 60 0.10 24.09 3.44
N ALA A 61 -0.88 23.79 4.31
CA ALA A 61 -1.07 24.54 5.54
C ALA A 61 0.11 24.36 6.52
N ALA A 62 0.68 23.17 6.61
CA ALA A 62 1.86 22.92 7.45
C ALA A 62 3.06 23.72 6.95
N VAL A 63 3.36 23.68 5.65
CA VAL A 63 4.46 24.43 5.05
C VAL A 63 4.27 25.92 5.25
N ALA A 64 3.09 26.46 4.94
CA ALA A 64 2.80 27.90 5.06
C ALA A 64 2.93 28.41 6.50
N LYS A 65 2.69 27.57 7.50
CA LYS A 65 2.81 27.91 8.92
C LYS A 65 4.12 27.47 9.55
N GLY A 66 5.00 26.81 8.79
CA GLY A 66 6.30 26.33 9.26
C GLY A 66 6.23 25.15 10.24
N TYR A 67 5.12 24.40 10.25
CA TYR A 67 4.98 23.22 11.10
C TYR A 67 5.89 22.09 10.62
N THR A 68 6.39 21.32 11.57
CA THR A 68 7.23 20.12 11.35
C THR A 68 6.53 18.83 11.75
N ASP A 69 5.49 18.93 12.58
CA ASP A 69 4.67 17.78 13.00
C ASP A 69 3.58 17.50 11.94
N ASN A 70 3.46 16.24 11.53
CA ASN A 70 2.50 15.80 10.53
C ASN A 70 1.15 15.37 11.12
N ARG A 71 0.95 15.53 12.43
CA ARG A 71 -0.25 15.10 13.14
C ARG A 71 -1.27 16.24 13.25
N TRP A 72 -2.52 15.90 12.99
CA TRP A 72 -3.64 16.84 13.03
C TRP A 72 -4.86 16.18 13.67
N CYS A 73 -5.56 16.87 14.54
CA CYS A 73 -6.83 16.39 15.09
C CYS A 73 -7.84 17.52 15.30
N THR A 74 -9.10 17.15 15.51
CA THR A 74 -10.15 18.12 15.85
C THR A 74 -10.00 18.61 17.29
N TYR A 75 -10.58 19.77 17.58
CA TYR A 75 -10.62 20.30 18.95
C TYR A 75 -11.21 19.28 19.93
N LYS A 76 -12.33 18.62 19.53
CA LYS A 76 -12.99 17.62 20.37
C LYS A 76 -12.09 16.43 20.66
N GLN A 77 -11.39 15.91 19.66
CA GLN A 77 -10.44 14.80 19.84
C GLN A 77 -9.29 15.18 20.78
N ALA A 78 -8.71 16.37 20.64
CA ALA A 78 -7.70 16.86 21.56
C ALA A 78 -8.25 16.92 23.00
N GLN A 79 -9.42 17.49 23.20
CA GLN A 79 -10.05 17.61 24.50
C GLN A 79 -10.34 16.23 25.14
N GLU A 80 -10.81 15.26 24.38
CA GLU A 80 -11.08 13.89 24.84
C GLU A 80 -9.80 13.16 25.31
N GLN A 81 -8.64 13.57 24.81
CA GLN A 81 -7.33 13.06 25.25
C GLN A 81 -6.71 13.90 26.41
N GLY A 82 -7.41 14.92 26.89
CA GLY A 82 -6.89 15.83 27.90
C GLY A 82 -5.88 16.84 27.33
N TRP A 83 -5.76 16.95 26.02
CA TRP A 83 -4.90 17.94 25.37
C TRP A 83 -5.64 19.26 25.15
N GLN A 84 -4.90 20.39 25.16
CA GLN A 84 -5.48 21.72 25.05
C GLN A 84 -5.02 22.43 23.77
N VAL A 85 -5.96 22.75 22.88
CA VAL A 85 -5.67 23.63 21.73
C VAL A 85 -5.33 25.03 22.25
N LYS A 86 -4.20 25.58 21.84
CA LYS A 86 -3.68 26.89 22.26
C LYS A 86 -4.69 28.01 21.93
N LYS A 87 -4.85 28.97 22.82
CA LYS A 87 -5.75 30.12 22.63
C LYS A 87 -5.35 30.90 21.37
N GLY A 88 -6.29 31.17 20.49
CA GLY A 88 -6.08 31.91 19.25
C GLY A 88 -5.54 31.06 18.09
N ALA A 89 -5.30 29.76 18.30
CA ALA A 89 -4.92 28.86 17.22
C ALA A 89 -5.97 28.85 16.10
N LYS A 90 -5.52 28.93 14.85
CA LYS A 90 -6.38 28.87 13.65
C LYS A 90 -6.24 27.48 13.04
N GLY A 91 -7.31 26.69 13.10
CA GLY A 91 -7.37 25.38 12.48
C GLY A 91 -7.50 25.47 10.96
N VAL A 92 -7.42 24.30 10.33
CA VAL A 92 -7.59 24.11 8.89
C VAL A 92 -8.89 23.36 8.66
N THR A 93 -9.68 23.83 7.69
CA THR A 93 -10.95 23.19 7.31
C THR A 93 -10.66 21.99 6.40
N CYS A 94 -11.18 20.83 6.76
CA CYS A 94 -11.16 19.61 5.96
C CYS A 94 -12.57 19.24 5.50
N GLU A 95 -12.66 18.42 4.45
CA GLU A 95 -13.91 17.94 3.87
C GLU A 95 -14.12 16.47 4.24
N LYS A 96 -15.38 16.12 4.55
CA LYS A 96 -15.83 14.74 4.73
C LYS A 96 -17.00 14.48 3.78
N TYR A 97 -16.81 13.49 2.91
CA TYR A 97 -17.85 13.01 2.02
C TYR A 97 -18.72 11.98 2.72
N ILE A 98 -20.03 12.15 2.60
CA ILE A 98 -21.05 11.27 3.16
C ILE A 98 -21.79 10.68 1.98
N PHE A 99 -21.64 9.37 1.76
CA PHE A 99 -22.24 8.63 0.65
C PHE A 99 -23.56 7.97 1.04
N ASP A 100 -23.84 7.86 2.33
CA ASP A 100 -25.03 7.23 2.86
C ASP A 100 -25.59 8.00 4.05
N LYS A 101 -26.86 7.81 4.33
CA LYS A 101 -27.53 8.35 5.53
C LYS A 101 -28.50 7.37 6.11
N TRP A 102 -28.70 7.48 7.43
CA TRP A 102 -29.77 6.77 8.12
C TRP A 102 -31.05 7.57 8.03
N ILE A 103 -32.12 6.92 7.56
CA ILE A 103 -33.47 7.46 7.61
C ILE A 103 -34.31 6.65 8.61
N LYS A 104 -35.31 7.31 9.20
CA LYS A 104 -36.34 6.63 9.97
C LYS A 104 -37.46 6.27 9.02
N GLU A 105 -37.87 5.03 9.02
CA GLU A 105 -39.00 4.51 8.25
C GLU A 105 -40.02 4.01 9.26
N GLU A 106 -41.21 4.60 9.25
CA GLU A 106 -42.32 4.19 10.10
C GLU A 106 -43.21 3.21 9.34
N ASN A 107 -43.41 2.03 9.91
CA ASN A 107 -44.34 1.07 9.34
C ASN A 107 -45.79 1.61 9.48
N PRO A 108 -46.49 1.85 8.36
CA PRO A 108 -47.82 2.48 8.41
C PRO A 108 -48.90 1.62 9.09
N GLU A 109 -48.66 0.29 9.21
CA GLU A 109 -49.63 -0.63 9.83
C GLU A 109 -49.41 -0.84 11.34
N THR A 110 -48.12 -0.80 11.75
CA THR A 110 -47.74 -1.11 13.16
C THR A 110 -47.27 0.09 13.95
N GLY A 111 -46.97 1.23 13.30
CA GLY A 111 -46.38 2.40 13.94
C GLY A 111 -44.91 2.18 14.39
N GLU A 112 -44.31 1.06 14.06
CA GLU A 112 -42.94 0.75 14.45
C GLU A 112 -41.94 1.57 13.62
N ILE A 113 -40.97 2.23 14.31
CA ILE A 113 -39.95 3.06 13.67
C ILE A 113 -38.69 2.23 13.52
N THR A 114 -38.34 1.90 12.29
CA THR A 114 -37.08 1.25 11.92
C THR A 114 -36.06 2.26 11.38
N ARG A 115 -34.76 1.95 11.50
CA ARG A 115 -33.71 2.75 10.89
C ARG A 115 -33.17 2.01 9.67
N LYS A 116 -33.22 2.68 8.52
CA LYS A 116 -32.69 2.14 7.26
C LYS A 116 -31.57 3.01 6.74
N LYS A 117 -30.48 2.36 6.33
CA LYS A 117 -29.36 3.02 5.67
C LYS A 117 -29.68 3.13 4.18
N ILE A 118 -29.66 4.34 3.63
CA ILE A 118 -29.85 4.58 2.20
C ILE A 118 -28.59 5.22 1.61
N GLU A 119 -28.23 4.81 0.42
CA GLU A 119 -27.18 5.45 -0.36
C GLU A 119 -27.73 6.77 -0.96
N LEU A 120 -26.85 7.76 -1.04
CA LEU A 120 -27.15 9.05 -1.63
C LEU A 120 -26.75 9.02 -3.12
N GLU A 121 -27.65 9.45 -4.01
CA GLU A 121 -27.32 9.62 -5.44
C GLU A 121 -26.11 10.55 -5.65
N ARG A 122 -25.96 11.54 -4.77
CA ARG A 122 -24.81 12.44 -4.74
C ARG A 122 -24.31 12.55 -3.30
N PRO A 123 -22.98 12.43 -3.09
CA PRO A 123 -22.43 12.57 -1.76
C PRO A 123 -22.70 13.96 -1.18
N MET A 124 -23.03 14.01 0.09
CA MET A 124 -23.06 15.27 0.85
C MET A 124 -21.64 15.59 1.33
N VAL A 125 -21.28 16.87 1.32
CA VAL A 125 -19.99 17.33 1.85
C VAL A 125 -20.22 18.03 3.17
N ASN A 126 -19.65 17.49 4.24
CA ASN A 126 -19.53 18.15 5.53
C ASN A 126 -18.10 18.66 5.72
N THR A 127 -17.95 19.77 6.45
CA THR A 127 -16.64 20.30 6.81
C THR A 127 -16.37 20.08 8.29
N PHE A 128 -15.10 19.90 8.64
CA PHE A 128 -14.62 19.84 10.01
C PHE A 128 -13.27 20.55 10.12
N THR A 129 -12.96 21.09 11.30
CA THR A 129 -11.72 21.83 11.52
C THR A 129 -10.74 21.00 12.33
N VAL A 130 -9.48 20.99 11.88
CA VAL A 130 -8.39 20.32 12.55
C VAL A 130 -7.27 21.28 12.90
N PHE A 131 -6.51 20.94 13.93
CA PHE A 131 -5.38 21.70 14.45
C PHE A 131 -4.14 20.82 14.36
N ASN A 132 -3.00 21.44 14.00
CA ASN A 132 -1.72 20.75 14.00
C ASN A 132 -1.27 20.47 15.44
N ALA A 133 -0.52 19.39 15.65
CA ALA A 133 0.01 19.02 16.95
C ALA A 133 0.80 20.16 17.62
N GLU A 134 1.53 20.97 16.87
CA GLU A 134 2.26 22.14 17.38
C GLU A 134 1.35 23.25 17.94
N GLN A 135 0.06 23.21 17.60
CA GLN A 135 -0.97 24.10 18.16
C GLN A 135 -1.65 23.52 19.41
N ILE A 136 -1.21 22.34 19.88
CA ILE A 136 -1.88 21.59 20.95
C ILE A 136 -0.90 21.35 22.09
N GLU A 137 -1.27 21.76 23.29
CA GLU A 137 -0.51 21.50 24.52
C GLU A 137 -0.88 20.12 25.09
N GLY A 138 0.10 19.41 25.63
CA GLY A 138 -0.09 18.09 26.25
C GLY A 138 -0.08 16.91 25.27
N ILE A 139 0.03 17.16 23.96
CA ILE A 139 0.23 16.08 23.00
C ILE A 139 1.64 15.49 23.15
N PRO A 140 1.82 14.15 23.21
CA PRO A 140 3.14 13.54 23.30
C PRO A 140 4.03 13.92 22.11
N GLU A 141 5.34 14.03 22.33
CA GLU A 141 6.29 14.20 21.25
C GLU A 141 6.15 13.08 20.21
N GLN A 142 6.34 13.44 18.95
CA GLN A 142 6.37 12.45 17.87
C GLN A 142 7.73 11.75 17.90
N PRO A 143 7.77 10.40 17.89
CA PRO A 143 9.02 9.68 17.68
C PRO A 143 9.68 10.14 16.38
N ALA A 144 11.01 10.26 16.40
CA ALA A 144 11.76 10.54 15.18
C ALA A 144 11.46 9.44 14.16
N LEU A 145 11.18 9.87 12.93
CA LEU A 145 11.01 8.92 11.81
C LEU A 145 12.41 8.54 11.35
N GLU A 146 12.77 7.28 11.52
CA GLU A 146 14.00 6.75 10.93
C GLU A 146 13.84 6.72 9.41
N PRO A 147 14.84 7.22 8.65
CA PRO A 147 14.81 7.13 7.20
C PRO A 147 14.92 5.67 6.77
N LEU A 148 14.17 5.32 5.74
CA LEU A 148 14.27 3.99 5.11
C LEU A 148 15.68 3.78 4.55
N GLN A 149 16.21 2.56 4.70
CA GLN A 149 17.50 2.19 4.16
C GLN A 149 17.37 1.77 2.68
N GLU A 150 18.46 1.82 1.95
CA GLU A 150 18.48 1.53 0.50
C GLU A 150 18.01 0.11 0.17
N ASP A 151 18.33 -0.87 1.02
CA ASP A 151 17.90 -2.26 0.88
C ASP A 151 16.38 -2.42 1.10
N GLU A 152 15.79 -1.71 2.07
CA GLU A 152 14.34 -1.68 2.29
C GLU A 152 13.61 -1.10 1.08
N ILE A 153 14.14 -0.03 0.48
CA ILE A 153 13.56 0.59 -0.72
C ILE A 153 13.71 -0.34 -1.93
N THR A 154 14.85 -1.01 -2.06
CA THR A 154 15.08 -2.01 -3.12
C THR A 154 14.06 -3.16 -3.01
N GLU A 155 13.80 -3.64 -1.81
CA GLU A 155 12.77 -4.65 -1.58
C GLU A 155 11.37 -4.13 -1.99
N MET A 156 11.05 -2.89 -1.68
CA MET A 156 9.78 -2.28 -2.13
C MET A 156 9.66 -2.25 -3.65
N VAL A 157 10.72 -1.91 -4.39
CA VAL A 157 10.76 -1.95 -5.86
C VAL A 157 10.34 -3.34 -6.36
N ASP A 158 10.97 -4.39 -5.85
CA ASP A 158 10.72 -5.76 -6.27
C ASP A 158 9.31 -6.22 -5.89
N ARG A 159 8.84 -5.90 -4.71
CA ARG A 159 7.49 -6.20 -4.24
C ARG A 159 6.40 -5.52 -5.07
N PHE A 160 6.59 -4.26 -5.44
CA PHE A 160 5.64 -3.58 -6.34
C PHE A 160 5.63 -4.24 -7.73
N ARG A 161 6.77 -4.71 -8.23
CA ARG A 161 6.84 -5.48 -9.50
C ARG A 161 6.06 -6.78 -9.41
N GLU A 162 6.26 -7.55 -8.34
CA GLU A 162 5.52 -8.80 -8.08
C GLU A 162 4.01 -8.57 -7.98
N SER A 163 3.58 -7.46 -7.38
CA SER A 163 2.17 -7.09 -7.24
C SER A 163 1.54 -6.50 -8.50
N SER A 164 2.33 -6.20 -9.54
CA SER A 164 1.86 -5.54 -10.76
C SER A 164 0.92 -6.45 -11.56
N VAL A 165 -0.15 -5.85 -12.09
CA VAL A 165 -1.12 -6.56 -12.95
C VAL A 165 -0.61 -6.71 -14.37
N CYS A 166 0.19 -5.74 -14.83
CA CYS A 166 0.78 -5.75 -16.17
C CYS A 166 2.30 -5.99 -16.08
N PRO A 167 2.91 -6.55 -17.12
CA PRO A 167 4.36 -6.77 -17.15
C PRO A 167 5.13 -5.46 -16.99
N ILE A 168 6.22 -5.50 -16.21
CA ILE A 168 7.22 -4.42 -16.12
C ILE A 168 8.50 -4.93 -16.77
N LYS A 169 8.94 -4.24 -17.83
CA LYS A 169 10.12 -4.60 -18.64
C LYS A 169 11.21 -3.57 -18.47
N GLU A 170 12.41 -4.01 -18.20
CA GLU A 170 13.60 -3.16 -18.24
C GLU A 170 14.15 -3.09 -19.67
N THR A 171 14.47 -1.89 -20.13
CA THR A 171 14.93 -1.63 -21.50
C THR A 171 16.10 -0.65 -21.52
N ASN A 172 16.90 -0.69 -22.57
CA ASN A 172 17.99 0.27 -22.80
C ASN A 172 17.51 1.57 -23.47
N GLU A 173 16.19 1.83 -23.51
CA GLU A 173 15.63 3.00 -24.23
C GLU A 173 15.86 4.31 -23.49
N GLY A 174 16.33 4.28 -22.23
CA GLY A 174 16.63 5.47 -21.43
C GLY A 174 15.40 6.29 -21.02
N ARG A 175 14.18 5.75 -21.17
CA ARG A 175 12.92 6.37 -20.79
C ARG A 175 11.98 5.39 -20.12
N ALA A 176 11.18 5.87 -19.18
CA ALA A 176 10.07 5.16 -18.59
C ALA A 176 8.77 5.51 -19.31
N TYR A 177 7.88 4.55 -19.46
CA TYR A 177 6.52 4.78 -19.96
C TYR A 177 5.62 3.55 -19.74
N TYR A 178 4.34 3.80 -19.54
CA TYR A 178 3.30 2.80 -19.66
C TYR A 178 2.71 2.79 -21.08
N SER A 179 2.56 1.61 -21.69
CA SER A 179 1.93 1.42 -23.00
C SER A 179 0.49 0.92 -22.83
N PRO A 180 -0.54 1.77 -22.98
CA PRO A 180 -1.93 1.33 -22.82
C PRO A 180 -2.39 0.27 -23.85
N VAL A 181 -1.79 0.29 -25.04
CA VAL A 181 -2.14 -0.64 -26.13
C VAL A 181 -1.60 -2.04 -25.87
N ARG A 182 -0.41 -2.14 -25.28
CA ARG A 182 0.24 -3.43 -24.95
C ARG A 182 -0.04 -3.87 -23.53
N ASP A 183 -0.55 -2.96 -22.71
CA ASP A 183 -0.69 -3.12 -21.27
C ASP A 183 0.61 -3.53 -20.58
N GLU A 184 1.68 -2.79 -20.86
CA GLU A 184 3.05 -3.03 -20.38
C GLU A 184 3.68 -1.74 -19.87
N ILE A 185 4.47 -1.85 -18.80
CA ILE A 185 5.34 -0.78 -18.30
C ILE A 185 6.76 -1.04 -18.78
N HIS A 186 7.42 -0.01 -19.29
CA HIS A 186 8.81 -0.02 -19.69
C HIS A 186 9.60 0.93 -18.79
N LEU A 187 10.70 0.44 -18.23
CA LEU A 187 11.60 1.21 -17.37
C LEU A 187 13.03 1.13 -17.93
N PRO A 188 13.87 2.15 -17.72
CA PRO A 188 15.31 2.02 -17.88
C PRO A 188 15.86 0.89 -17.03
N LEU A 189 17.06 0.41 -17.37
CA LEU A 189 17.79 -0.56 -16.54
C LEU A 189 18.03 0.03 -15.14
N ARG A 190 18.11 -0.82 -14.12
CA ARG A 190 18.29 -0.38 -12.71
C ARG A 190 19.52 0.49 -12.51
N ASP A 191 20.62 0.18 -13.19
CA ASP A 191 21.90 0.92 -13.12
C ASP A 191 21.85 2.31 -13.78
N ALA A 192 20.78 2.63 -14.51
CA ALA A 192 20.54 3.96 -15.05
C ALA A 192 19.95 4.94 -14.03
N PHE A 193 19.50 4.44 -12.86
CA PHE A 193 18.97 5.26 -11.76
C PHE A 193 20.08 5.55 -10.74
N LEU A 194 19.98 6.69 -10.05
CA LEU A 194 20.93 7.08 -9.01
C LEU A 194 20.85 6.20 -7.77
N ASP A 195 19.64 5.79 -7.42
CA ASP A 195 19.30 5.02 -6.21
C ASP A 195 17.97 4.28 -6.41
N SER A 196 17.66 3.38 -5.50
CA SER A 196 16.39 2.63 -5.53
C SER A 196 15.17 3.53 -5.33
N GLN A 197 15.32 4.66 -4.67
CA GLN A 197 14.22 5.61 -4.48
C GLN A 197 13.80 6.26 -5.80
N SER A 198 14.75 6.70 -6.63
CA SER A 198 14.50 7.26 -7.96
C SER A 198 13.83 6.22 -8.88
N LEU A 199 14.31 4.98 -8.82
CA LEU A 199 13.70 3.86 -9.54
C LEU A 199 12.27 3.62 -9.06
N LEU A 200 12.04 3.54 -7.75
CA LEU A 200 10.72 3.30 -7.17
C LEU A 200 9.75 4.43 -7.53
N ALA A 201 10.16 5.69 -7.41
CA ALA A 201 9.32 6.85 -7.76
C ALA A 201 8.85 6.78 -9.22
N THR A 202 9.78 6.51 -10.15
CA THR A 202 9.49 6.34 -11.57
C THR A 202 8.57 5.14 -11.81
N GLN A 203 8.87 4.01 -11.20
CA GLN A 203 8.05 2.81 -11.32
C GLN A 203 6.61 3.04 -10.82
N LEU A 204 6.44 3.70 -9.67
CA LEU A 204 5.13 4.02 -9.13
C LEU A 204 4.33 4.95 -10.04
N HIS A 205 4.98 5.93 -10.66
CA HIS A 205 4.35 6.82 -11.64
C HIS A 205 3.77 6.03 -12.82
N GLU A 206 4.55 5.14 -13.44
CA GLU A 206 4.10 4.31 -14.55
C GLU A 206 3.03 3.30 -14.11
N MET A 207 3.14 2.78 -12.89
CA MET A 207 2.10 1.91 -12.32
C MET A 207 0.79 2.66 -12.11
N VAL A 208 0.80 3.94 -11.73
CA VAL A 208 -0.42 4.75 -11.64
C VAL A 208 -1.07 4.91 -13.01
N HIS A 209 -0.31 5.20 -14.08
CA HIS A 209 -0.84 5.17 -15.45
C HIS A 209 -1.50 3.85 -15.77
N SER A 210 -0.84 2.73 -15.45
CA SER A 210 -1.36 1.40 -15.72
C SER A 210 -2.74 1.17 -15.08
N THR A 211 -3.02 1.75 -13.91
CA THR A 211 -4.34 1.64 -13.27
C THR A 211 -5.47 2.21 -14.13
N GLY A 212 -5.16 3.10 -15.07
CA GLY A 212 -6.15 3.68 -16.00
C GLY A 212 -6.64 2.74 -17.08
N HIS A 213 -6.02 1.57 -17.27
CA HIS A 213 -6.46 0.59 -18.25
C HIS A 213 -7.94 0.18 -18.08
N SER A 214 -8.62 -0.17 -19.19
CA SER A 214 -10.05 -0.50 -19.20
C SER A 214 -10.43 -1.68 -18.29
N SER A 215 -9.50 -2.60 -18.05
CA SER A 215 -9.69 -3.74 -17.14
C SER A 215 -9.50 -3.39 -15.66
N ARG A 216 -9.11 -2.17 -15.33
CA ARG A 216 -8.84 -1.69 -13.96
C ARG A 216 -9.76 -0.52 -13.59
N LEU A 217 -9.23 0.68 -13.47
CA LEU A 217 -10.02 1.87 -13.10
C LEU A 217 -10.65 2.59 -14.29
N ASN A 218 -10.37 2.14 -15.52
CA ASN A 218 -10.98 2.59 -16.77
C ASN A 218 -10.99 4.11 -16.94
N ARG A 219 -9.81 4.74 -16.77
CA ARG A 219 -9.63 6.18 -17.05
C ARG A 219 -9.37 6.39 -18.55
N PRO A 220 -9.65 7.59 -19.08
CA PRO A 220 -9.36 7.93 -20.49
C PRO A 220 -7.86 8.22 -20.70
N ILE A 221 -7.03 7.17 -20.75
CA ILE A 221 -5.57 7.23 -20.87
C ILE A 221 -5.04 7.19 -22.31
N LEU A 222 -5.90 6.91 -23.30
CA LEU A 222 -5.53 6.92 -24.71
C LEU A 222 -5.59 8.34 -25.27
N ASN A 223 -4.67 9.21 -24.82
CA ASN A 223 -4.59 10.61 -25.23
C ASN A 223 -3.35 10.84 -26.06
N GLN A 224 -3.45 11.74 -27.06
CA GLN A 224 -2.32 12.14 -27.86
C GLN A 224 -1.36 13.01 -27.01
N PHE A 225 -0.07 12.71 -27.09
CA PHE A 225 0.99 13.48 -26.45
C PHE A 225 0.87 14.98 -26.76
N GLY A 226 1.07 15.82 -25.73
CA GLY A 226 0.98 17.28 -25.84
C GLY A 226 -0.43 17.85 -25.81
N THR A 227 -1.48 17.03 -25.67
CA THR A 227 -2.86 17.52 -25.48
C THR A 227 -3.15 17.83 -24.00
N GLU A 228 -4.13 18.71 -23.75
CA GLU A 228 -4.61 19.01 -22.38
C GLU A 228 -5.06 17.72 -21.65
N LYS A 229 -5.72 16.80 -22.34
CA LYS A 229 -6.15 15.51 -21.76
C LYS A 229 -4.96 14.65 -21.37
N TYR A 230 -3.90 14.66 -22.15
CA TYR A 230 -2.67 13.96 -21.81
C TYR A 230 -2.03 14.60 -20.55
N ALA A 231 -1.90 15.93 -20.54
CA ALA A 231 -1.37 16.64 -19.37
C ALA A 231 -2.18 16.36 -18.09
N LEU A 232 -3.51 16.26 -18.18
CA LEU A 232 -4.35 15.94 -17.03
C LEU A 232 -4.18 14.50 -16.53
N GLU A 233 -3.85 13.54 -17.41
CA GLU A 233 -3.50 12.19 -16.98
C GLU A 233 -2.11 12.16 -16.30
N GLU A 234 -1.15 12.96 -16.81
CA GLU A 234 0.14 13.15 -16.14
C GLU A 234 -0.03 13.72 -14.72
N LEU A 235 -0.93 14.71 -14.54
CA LEU A 235 -1.24 15.23 -13.21
C LEU A 235 -1.81 14.15 -12.28
N ARG A 236 -2.65 13.25 -12.80
CA ARG A 236 -3.19 12.11 -12.04
C ARG A 236 -2.10 11.12 -11.65
N ALA A 237 -1.20 10.84 -12.56
CA ALA A 237 -0.08 9.94 -12.32
C ALA A 237 0.88 10.50 -11.27
N GLU A 238 1.20 11.79 -11.39
CA GLU A 238 2.05 12.50 -10.43
C GLU A 238 1.46 12.51 -9.03
N LEU A 239 0.18 12.92 -8.89
CA LEU A 239 -0.51 12.91 -7.60
C LEU A 239 -0.67 11.50 -7.03
N GLY A 240 -0.89 10.49 -7.88
CA GLY A 240 -1.01 9.09 -7.44
C GLY A 240 0.32 8.53 -6.92
N ALA A 241 1.42 8.80 -7.63
CA ALA A 241 2.77 8.46 -7.17
C ALA A 241 3.12 9.18 -5.86
N TYR A 242 2.74 10.45 -5.75
CA TYR A 242 2.85 11.21 -4.51
C TYR A 242 2.13 10.54 -3.34
N PHE A 243 0.86 10.13 -3.50
CA PHE A 243 0.12 9.47 -2.43
C PHE A 243 0.73 8.13 -2.04
N LEU A 244 1.22 7.34 -3.00
CA LEU A 244 1.92 6.08 -2.75
C LEU A 244 3.21 6.30 -1.94
N GLN A 245 4.06 7.24 -2.37
CA GLN A 245 5.30 7.56 -1.66
C GLN A 245 5.03 8.03 -0.23
N ALA A 246 4.00 8.86 -0.03
CA ALA A 246 3.57 9.29 1.30
C ALA A 246 3.10 8.12 2.17
N ASP A 247 2.34 7.18 1.60
CA ASP A 247 1.85 5.99 2.31
C ASP A 247 2.99 5.04 2.69
N LEU A 248 4.00 4.92 1.85
CA LEU A 248 5.19 4.11 2.08
C LEU A 248 6.20 4.77 3.04
N GLY A 249 6.05 6.06 3.32
CA GLY A 249 6.98 6.81 4.18
C GLY A 249 8.30 7.14 3.49
N LEU A 250 8.30 7.16 2.15
CA LEU A 250 9.47 7.56 1.36
C LEU A 250 9.73 9.05 1.50
N SER A 251 11.00 9.45 1.46
CA SER A 251 11.40 10.82 1.17
C SER A 251 11.18 11.09 -0.33
N PHE A 252 11.13 12.35 -0.73
CA PHE A 252 10.85 12.65 -2.13
C PHE A 252 12.13 12.78 -2.97
N ASP A 253 12.08 12.23 -4.18
CA ASP A 253 13.11 12.46 -5.18
C ASP A 253 12.79 13.71 -6.03
N THR A 254 13.61 14.76 -5.86
CA THR A 254 13.49 16.01 -6.63
C THR A 254 13.82 15.82 -8.11
N GLN A 255 14.53 14.75 -8.50
CA GLN A 255 14.95 14.54 -9.89
C GLN A 255 13.81 13.96 -10.74
N HIS A 256 13.06 13.00 -10.19
CA HIS A 256 11.86 12.49 -10.87
C HIS A 256 10.90 13.62 -11.20
N PHE A 257 10.70 14.54 -10.25
CA PHE A 257 9.79 15.67 -10.40
C PHE A 257 10.20 16.66 -11.50
N ASN A 258 11.49 16.90 -11.68
CA ASN A 258 12.01 17.83 -12.68
C ASN A 258 11.68 17.39 -14.13
N SER A 259 11.42 16.11 -14.37
CA SER A 259 11.02 15.60 -15.69
C SER A 259 9.61 16.00 -16.10
N HIS A 260 8.74 16.40 -15.16
CA HIS A 260 7.34 16.75 -15.40
C HIS A 260 7.08 18.27 -15.50
N THR A 261 8.13 19.10 -15.38
CA THR A 261 8.00 20.57 -15.45
C THR A 261 7.42 21.06 -16.79
N MET A 262 7.57 20.28 -17.86
CA MET A 262 7.00 20.58 -19.18
C MET A 262 5.45 20.62 -19.20
N TYR A 263 4.77 20.02 -18.26
CA TYR A 263 3.31 20.00 -18.17
C TYR A 263 2.72 21.12 -17.31
N LEU A 264 3.54 21.83 -16.54
CA LEU A 264 3.06 22.81 -15.54
C LEU A 264 2.17 23.90 -16.15
N GLU A 265 2.53 24.45 -17.33
CA GLU A 265 1.71 25.45 -18.00
C GLU A 265 0.33 24.91 -18.40
N SER A 266 0.30 23.66 -18.91
CA SER A 266 -0.96 23.00 -19.28
C SER A 266 -1.83 22.73 -18.07
N TRP A 267 -1.24 22.31 -16.94
CA TRP A 267 -1.96 22.10 -15.68
C TRP A 267 -2.51 23.41 -15.12
N ILE A 268 -1.70 24.48 -15.11
CA ILE A 268 -2.13 25.80 -14.67
C ILE A 268 -3.34 26.27 -15.50
N GLY A 269 -3.25 26.17 -16.82
CA GLY A 269 -4.33 26.55 -17.74
C GLY A 269 -5.61 25.75 -17.46
N ALA A 270 -5.52 24.43 -17.33
CA ALA A 270 -6.66 23.56 -17.04
C ALA A 270 -7.32 23.90 -15.69
N LEU A 271 -6.51 24.11 -14.63
CA LEU A 271 -7.01 24.45 -13.29
C LEU A 271 -7.60 25.86 -13.21
N GLN A 272 -7.12 26.80 -14.01
CA GLN A 272 -7.71 28.14 -14.13
C GLN A 272 -9.05 28.11 -14.86
N ASN A 273 -9.19 27.25 -15.88
CA ASN A 273 -10.44 27.05 -16.61
C ASN A 273 -11.51 26.34 -15.79
N ASP A 274 -11.13 25.31 -15.05
CA ASP A 274 -12.04 24.57 -14.17
C ASP A 274 -11.34 24.14 -12.87
N THR A 275 -11.62 24.86 -11.79
CA THR A 275 -11.07 24.55 -10.45
C THR A 275 -11.47 23.16 -9.93
N ASN A 276 -12.55 22.56 -10.43
CA ASN A 276 -12.96 21.22 -10.03
C ASN A 276 -12.08 20.13 -10.65
N GLU A 277 -11.31 20.43 -11.70
CA GLU A 277 -10.41 19.46 -12.33
C GLU A 277 -9.35 18.97 -11.36
N LEU A 278 -8.83 19.85 -10.48
CA LEU A 278 -7.93 19.44 -9.41
C LEU A 278 -8.55 18.35 -8.52
N PHE A 279 -9.79 18.53 -8.11
CA PHE A 279 -10.47 17.59 -7.20
C PHE A 279 -10.81 16.28 -7.91
N ARG A 280 -11.11 16.30 -9.21
CA ARG A 280 -11.25 15.09 -10.03
C ARG A 280 -9.90 14.36 -10.14
N ALA A 281 -8.83 15.08 -10.47
CA ALA A 281 -7.49 14.49 -10.55
C ALA A 281 -7.05 13.87 -9.22
N ILE A 282 -7.25 14.57 -8.10
CA ILE A 282 -6.98 14.06 -6.75
C ILE A 282 -7.79 12.80 -6.45
N ALA A 283 -9.08 12.77 -6.79
CA ALA A 283 -9.93 11.62 -6.53
C ALA A 283 -9.51 10.39 -7.36
N ASP A 284 -9.15 10.59 -8.63
CA ASP A 284 -8.66 9.53 -9.50
C ASP A 284 -7.28 9.03 -9.05
N ALA A 285 -6.37 9.93 -8.69
CA ALA A 285 -5.06 9.64 -8.14
C ALA A 285 -5.15 8.83 -6.84
N GLN A 286 -6.07 9.20 -5.94
CA GLN A 286 -6.29 8.48 -4.69
C GLN A 286 -6.81 7.05 -4.94
N LYS A 287 -7.75 6.87 -5.89
CA LYS A 287 -8.22 5.53 -6.27
C LYS A 287 -7.10 4.67 -6.85
N ALA A 288 -6.23 5.27 -7.67
CA ALA A 288 -5.08 4.59 -8.25
C ALA A 288 -4.08 4.16 -7.15
N SER A 289 -3.77 5.04 -6.22
CA SER A 289 -2.93 4.75 -5.06
C SER A 289 -3.54 3.63 -4.20
N ASP A 290 -4.84 3.71 -3.87
CA ASP A 290 -5.54 2.69 -3.09
C ASP A 290 -5.53 1.31 -3.78
N TYR A 291 -5.71 1.30 -5.10
CA TYR A 291 -5.64 0.10 -5.90
C TYR A 291 -4.25 -0.55 -5.83
N LEU A 292 -3.19 0.22 -6.00
CA LEU A 292 -1.81 -0.28 -6.00
C LEU A 292 -1.36 -0.71 -4.60
N ILE A 293 -1.66 0.08 -3.56
CA ILE A 293 -1.27 -0.27 -2.19
C ILE A 293 -1.98 -1.53 -1.70
N SER A 294 -3.26 -1.71 -2.04
CA SER A 294 -4.00 -2.92 -1.66
C SER A 294 -3.42 -4.19 -2.30
N ARG A 295 -2.90 -4.10 -3.53
CA ARG A 295 -2.22 -5.21 -4.19
C ARG A 295 -0.85 -5.50 -3.59
N TYR A 296 -0.10 -4.45 -3.29
CA TYR A 296 1.18 -4.55 -2.59
C TYR A 296 1.02 -5.24 -1.23
N GLU A 297 0.05 -4.82 -0.42
CA GLU A 297 -0.25 -5.44 0.87
C GLU A 297 -0.70 -6.90 0.74
N LEU A 298 -1.47 -7.22 -0.30
CA LEU A 298 -1.86 -8.60 -0.58
C LEU A 298 -0.65 -9.47 -0.93
N ALA A 299 0.27 -8.97 -1.76
CA ALA A 299 1.50 -9.66 -2.11
C ALA A 299 2.40 -9.89 -0.90
N LEU A 300 2.52 -8.91 0.02
CA LEU A 300 3.23 -9.06 1.28
C LEU A 300 2.66 -10.20 2.12
N LYS A 301 1.35 -10.23 2.33
CA LYS A 301 0.69 -11.29 3.10
C LYS A 301 0.90 -12.67 2.50
N GLN A 302 0.79 -12.81 1.18
CA GLN A 302 1.03 -14.09 0.50
C GLN A 302 2.47 -14.56 0.67
N THR A 303 3.44 -13.65 0.67
CA THR A 303 4.84 -14.00 0.92
C THR A 303 5.08 -14.40 2.36
N GLU A 304 4.51 -13.69 3.34
CA GLU A 304 4.59 -14.05 4.76
C GLU A 304 3.99 -15.43 5.02
N GLU A 305 2.82 -15.74 4.44
CA GLU A 305 2.20 -17.06 4.52
C GLU A 305 3.07 -18.15 3.89
N GLN A 306 3.73 -17.89 2.76
CA GLN A 306 4.66 -18.83 2.13
C GLN A 306 5.92 -19.06 2.98
N ILE A 307 6.47 -18.01 3.61
CA ILE A 307 7.64 -18.13 4.50
C ILE A 307 7.28 -18.95 5.72
N LEU A 308 6.15 -18.69 6.37
CA LEU A 308 5.64 -19.44 7.51
C LEU A 308 5.46 -20.92 7.14
N SER A 309 4.80 -21.22 6.02
CA SER A 309 4.61 -22.58 5.53
C SER A 309 5.96 -23.31 5.28
N LYS A 310 6.97 -22.63 4.72
CA LYS A 310 8.31 -23.21 4.56
C LYS A 310 9.01 -23.45 5.88
N GLN A 311 8.87 -22.55 6.86
CA GLN A 311 9.46 -22.72 8.20
C GLN A 311 8.80 -23.87 8.96
N GLU A 312 7.47 -23.99 8.89
CA GLU A 312 6.73 -25.11 9.47
C GLU A 312 7.14 -26.45 8.85
N ALA A 313 7.24 -26.50 7.52
CA ALA A 313 7.74 -27.68 6.80
C ALA A 313 9.17 -28.05 7.21
N ALA A 314 10.05 -27.06 7.40
CA ALA A 314 11.41 -27.31 7.88
C ALA A 314 11.44 -27.84 9.32
N ALA A 315 10.58 -27.30 10.21
CA ALA A 315 10.46 -27.76 11.59
C ALA A 315 9.96 -29.21 11.66
N VAL A 316 8.96 -29.54 10.83
CA VAL A 316 8.44 -30.92 10.72
C VAL A 316 9.54 -31.88 10.22
N ARG A 317 10.31 -31.49 9.19
CA ARG A 317 11.44 -32.30 8.69
C ARG A 317 12.50 -32.54 9.77
N MET A 318 12.81 -31.53 10.59
CA MET A 318 13.74 -31.67 11.69
C MET A 318 13.19 -32.61 12.79
N ALA A 319 11.91 -32.47 13.14
CA ALA A 319 11.25 -33.33 14.12
C ALA A 319 11.24 -34.80 13.64
N VAL A 320 10.91 -35.04 12.37
CA VAL A 320 10.95 -36.37 11.75
C VAL A 320 12.37 -36.97 11.79
N LYS A 321 13.40 -36.18 11.44
CA LYS A 321 14.80 -36.62 11.52
C LYS A 321 15.24 -36.96 12.96
N HIS A 322 14.78 -36.17 13.92
CA HIS A 322 15.06 -36.43 15.35
C HIS A 322 14.44 -37.75 15.81
N GLU A 323 13.16 -37.99 15.53
CA GLU A 323 12.42 -39.20 15.85
C GLU A 323 13.06 -40.44 15.20
N LEU A 324 13.47 -40.36 13.95
CA LEU A 324 14.17 -41.44 13.25
C LEU A 324 15.52 -41.78 13.91
N LYS A 325 16.24 -40.76 14.43
CA LYS A 325 17.53 -40.94 15.09
C LYS A 325 17.40 -41.55 16.50
N GLU A 326 16.44 -41.09 17.28
CA GLU A 326 16.22 -41.54 18.67
C GLU A 326 15.56 -42.92 18.73
N ALA A 327 14.64 -43.20 17.80
CA ALA A 327 13.87 -44.44 17.85
C ALA A 327 14.69 -45.70 17.47
N GLY A 328 15.80 -45.56 16.75
CA GLY A 328 16.63 -46.71 16.28
C GLY A 328 15.80 -47.77 15.54
N THR A 329 14.56 -47.49 15.24
CA THR A 329 13.52 -48.41 14.82
C THR A 329 12.73 -47.86 13.68
N GLY A 330 12.33 -48.72 12.88
CA GLY A 330 11.77 -48.61 11.59
C GLY A 330 10.58 -47.64 11.43
N ILE A 331 10.26 -47.49 10.18
CA ILE A 331 9.17 -46.72 9.55
C ILE A 331 7.84 -46.82 10.29
N ASP A 332 7.52 -47.93 10.93
CA ASP A 332 6.27 -48.13 11.67
C ASP A 332 6.05 -47.15 12.83
N HIS A 333 7.12 -46.74 13.50
CA HIS A 333 7.04 -45.74 14.58
C HIS A 333 6.78 -44.36 14.02
N LEU A 334 7.45 -44.00 12.94
CA LEU A 334 7.28 -42.75 12.23
C LEU A 334 5.86 -42.62 11.65
N GLU A 335 5.33 -43.70 11.05
CA GLU A 335 3.96 -43.73 10.52
C GLU A 335 2.91 -43.52 11.64
N LYS A 336 3.13 -44.12 12.79
CA LYS A 336 2.27 -43.92 13.98
C LYS A 336 2.33 -42.49 14.49
N TRP A 337 3.52 -41.89 14.53
CA TRP A 337 3.70 -40.52 14.98
C TRP A 337 3.03 -39.54 14.02
N ILE A 338 3.26 -39.66 12.70
CA ILE A 338 2.63 -38.86 11.66
C ILE A 338 1.10 -38.98 11.73
N SER A 339 0.58 -40.18 11.83
CA SER A 339 -0.87 -40.43 11.96
C SER A 339 -1.48 -39.78 13.19
N LYS A 340 -0.75 -39.75 14.30
CA LYS A 340 -1.19 -39.10 15.54
C LYS A 340 -1.18 -37.58 15.41
N ASP A 341 -0.17 -37.02 14.76
CA ASP A 341 -0.06 -35.58 14.56
C ASP A 341 -1.11 -35.09 13.56
N MET A 342 -1.33 -35.80 12.48
CA MET A 342 -2.41 -35.47 11.52
C MET A 342 -3.79 -35.47 12.17
N LYS A 343 -4.11 -36.45 13.00
CA LYS A 343 -5.36 -36.46 13.76
C LYS A 343 -5.49 -35.28 14.71
N ARG A 344 -4.37 -34.82 15.29
CA ARG A 344 -4.33 -33.63 16.14
C ARG A 344 -4.60 -32.37 15.34
N GLN A 345 -4.06 -32.25 14.13
CA GLN A 345 -4.30 -31.10 13.21
C GLN A 345 -5.77 -31.08 12.77
N GLU A 346 -6.35 -32.21 12.41
CA GLU A 346 -7.78 -32.35 12.09
C GLU A 346 -8.68 -31.96 13.29
N ALA A 347 -8.32 -32.36 14.51
CA ALA A 347 -9.05 -32.02 15.72
C ALA A 347 -9.03 -30.53 16.06
N LEU A 348 -8.02 -29.79 15.59
CA LEU A 348 -7.92 -28.32 15.73
C LEU A 348 -8.81 -27.57 14.74
N GLN A 349 -9.54 -28.23 13.86
CA GLN A 349 -10.42 -27.65 12.83
C GLN A 349 -9.72 -26.58 11.97
N LEU A 350 -8.43 -26.75 11.72
CA LEU A 350 -7.71 -25.84 10.83
C LEU A 350 -8.25 -25.97 9.40
N PRO A 351 -8.35 -24.88 8.64
CA PRO A 351 -8.76 -24.93 7.23
C PRO A 351 -7.88 -25.90 6.44
N GLU A 352 -8.48 -26.72 5.58
CA GLU A 352 -7.77 -27.76 4.79
C GLU A 352 -6.54 -27.22 4.05
N LYS A 353 -6.62 -25.97 3.56
CA LYS A 353 -5.48 -25.27 2.93
C LYS A 353 -4.26 -25.05 3.84
N GLN A 354 -4.41 -25.11 5.16
CA GLN A 354 -3.30 -24.89 6.09
C GLN A 354 -2.53 -26.18 6.40
N TYR A 355 -3.14 -27.35 6.33
CA TYR A 355 -2.47 -28.63 6.59
C TYR A 355 -2.19 -29.46 5.33
N GLU A 356 -2.73 -29.09 4.17
CA GLU A 356 -2.40 -29.73 2.90
C GLU A 356 -0.88 -29.71 2.59
N PRO A 357 -0.16 -28.59 2.80
CA PRO A 357 1.30 -28.57 2.65
C PRO A 357 2.04 -29.46 3.66
N LEU A 358 1.54 -29.60 4.88
CA LEU A 358 2.09 -30.52 5.90
C LEU A 358 1.92 -31.98 5.50
N ARG A 359 0.79 -32.33 4.92
CA ARG A 359 0.50 -33.67 4.38
C ARG A 359 1.51 -34.10 3.33
N ASP A 360 1.82 -33.19 2.39
CA ASP A 360 2.83 -33.45 1.34
C ASP A 360 4.23 -33.62 1.93
N VAL A 361 4.60 -32.82 2.95
CA VAL A 361 5.88 -32.96 3.66
C VAL A 361 5.95 -34.28 4.40
N TYR A 362 4.88 -34.73 5.05
CA TYR A 362 4.85 -36.02 5.72
C TYR A 362 4.99 -37.19 4.73
N GLN A 363 4.30 -37.12 3.59
CA GLN A 363 4.40 -38.15 2.55
C GLN A 363 5.82 -38.21 1.95
N ALA A 364 6.40 -37.05 1.63
CA ALA A 364 7.77 -36.98 1.12
C ALA A 364 8.79 -37.50 2.14
N SER A 365 8.64 -37.20 3.44
CA SER A 365 9.53 -37.67 4.48
C SER A 365 9.43 -39.20 4.72
N LEU A 366 8.22 -39.78 4.60
CA LEU A 366 8.01 -41.22 4.62
C LEU A 366 8.66 -41.91 3.43
N GLN A 367 8.54 -41.32 2.24
CA GLN A 367 9.14 -41.85 1.01
C GLN A 367 10.67 -41.85 1.09
N GLU A 368 11.26 -40.76 1.59
CA GLU A 368 12.70 -40.66 1.84
C GLU A 368 13.18 -41.69 2.87
N ALA A 369 12.44 -41.84 3.97
CA ALA A 369 12.78 -42.86 5.00
C ALA A 369 12.72 -44.32 4.47
N ARG A 370 11.73 -44.63 3.62
CA ARG A 370 11.61 -45.92 2.95
C ARG A 370 12.75 -46.20 1.99
N SER A 371 13.17 -45.17 1.20
CA SER A 371 14.31 -45.27 0.30
C SER A 371 15.60 -45.57 1.08
N LEU A 372 15.87 -44.79 2.14
CA LEU A 372 17.03 -45.00 3.00
C LEU A 372 17.07 -46.39 3.66
N GLN A 373 15.91 -46.94 4.05
CA GLN A 373 15.80 -48.26 4.59
C GLN A 373 16.09 -49.36 3.54
N GLN A 374 15.64 -49.13 2.31
CA GLN A 374 15.89 -50.05 1.18
C GLN A 374 17.38 -50.04 0.81
N ASP A 375 18.00 -48.87 0.71
CA ASP A 375 19.43 -48.73 0.44
C ASP A 375 20.28 -49.40 1.52
N ALA A 376 19.90 -49.21 2.80
CA ALA A 376 20.59 -49.88 3.91
C ALA A 376 20.44 -51.41 3.87
N ALA A 377 19.28 -51.91 3.46
CA ALA A 377 19.05 -53.36 3.32
C ALA A 377 19.87 -53.95 2.15
N GLU A 378 19.97 -53.22 1.03
CA GLU A 378 20.81 -53.63 -0.12
C GLU A 378 22.29 -53.67 0.25
N LEU A 379 22.79 -52.64 0.96
CA LEU A 379 24.16 -52.60 1.44
C LEU A 379 24.48 -53.75 2.43
N LEU A 380 23.54 -54.14 3.29
CA LEU A 380 23.68 -55.26 4.18
C LEU A 380 23.74 -56.61 3.44
N VAL A 381 22.95 -56.74 2.39
CA VAL A 381 22.98 -57.94 1.52
C VAL A 381 24.31 -58.01 0.76
N GLU A 382 24.78 -56.90 0.22
CA GLU A 382 26.11 -56.84 -0.46
C GLU A 382 27.26 -57.18 0.51
N ALA A 383 27.23 -56.61 1.71
CA ALA A 383 28.24 -56.93 2.75
C ALA A 383 28.23 -58.41 3.17
N GLN A 384 27.06 -59.04 3.25
CA GLN A 384 26.95 -60.47 3.52
C GLN A 384 27.47 -61.33 2.37
N ILE A 385 27.20 -60.96 1.12
CA ILE A 385 27.72 -61.62 -0.09
C ILE A 385 29.24 -61.55 -0.12
N GLN A 386 29.81 -60.34 0.18
CA GLN A 386 31.30 -60.21 0.24
C GLN A 386 31.93 -61.05 1.35
N THR A 387 31.29 -61.16 2.51
CA THR A 387 31.79 -61.96 3.61
C THR A 387 31.77 -63.47 3.29
N VAL A 388 30.76 -63.91 2.58
CA VAL A 388 30.65 -65.32 2.15
C VAL A 388 31.66 -65.64 1.00
N SER A 389 32.06 -64.67 0.18
CA SER A 389 33.02 -64.85 -0.90
C SER A 389 34.50 -64.87 -0.39
N LEU A 390 34.77 -64.31 0.81
CA LEU A 390 36.07 -64.32 1.46
C LEU A 390 36.34 -65.54 2.33
N THR A 391 35.30 -66.37 2.55
CA THR A 391 35.39 -67.60 3.36
C THR A 391 35.41 -68.89 2.52
N ARG A 392 35.52 -68.77 1.21
CA ARG A 392 35.79 -69.83 0.27
C ARG A 392 37.19 -69.64 -0.37
#